data_6548d2f84e6b0a77b8ee8a9f08ae6d5a
#
_entry.id   6548d2f84e6b0a77b8ee8a9f08ae6d5a
#
_cell.length_a   1.000
_cell.length_b   1.000
_cell.length_c   1.000
_cell.angle_alpha   90.00
_cell.angle_beta   90.00
_cell.angle_gamma   90.00
#
_symmetry.space_group_name_H-M   'P 1'
#
loop_
_entity.id
_entity.type
_entity.pdbx_description
1 polymer ?
#
loop_
_entity_poly.entity_id
_entity_poly.type
_entity_poly.pdbx_seq_one_letter_code
_entity_poly.pdbx_strand_id
1 'polypeptide(L)'
;MDLSRISILEKKTTEFSVPKSIACAMSSSLLETIDLAHLPPSMPVYVALYRDVKNAASLRQQLISGNADFEYAFIDASMVLSRAHALSAVFRAVNDSINGRLKSRNVHSEIVFSFSPANNIAESFRKFGIADSTKDLLVIKVSTTPEITHDSVAAHLSQHVEGSVVPFDDDTLSNIADVTKIKKAYKLGALKTPPPTQPNGTHDDGTKQLELSVLGAIALRGAT
;
A
#
# COMPACT_ATOMS: atom_id res chain seq x y z
N MET A 1 -29.64 60.11 2.87
CA MET A 1 -29.04 59.10 3.77
C MET A 1 -28.73 57.89 2.90
N ASP A 2 -27.47 57.78 2.57
CA ASP A 2 -26.97 56.83 1.56
C ASP A 2 -26.36 55.62 2.31
N LEU A 3 -26.93 54.44 2.08
CA LEU A 3 -26.51 53.17 2.66
C LEU A 3 -26.03 52.23 1.54
N SER A 4 -24.95 52.63 0.89
CA SER A 4 -24.31 51.76 -0.13
C SER A 4 -22.81 51.77 0.03
N ARG A 5 -22.28 50.89 0.88
CA ARG A 5 -20.89 50.34 0.81
C ARG A 5 -20.69 49.25 1.88
N ILE A 6 -21.17 48.04 1.61
CA ILE A 6 -20.63 46.86 2.27
C ILE A 6 -19.72 46.20 1.24
N SER A 7 -18.42 46.42 1.44
CA SER A 7 -17.35 45.82 0.68
C SER A 7 -17.23 44.34 1.07
N ILE A 8 -17.45 43.46 0.10
CA ILE A 8 -17.22 42.05 0.19
C ILE A 8 -15.70 41.82 0.23
N LEU A 9 -15.18 41.43 1.40
CA LEU A 9 -13.83 40.93 1.55
C LEU A 9 -13.77 39.47 1.00
N GLU A 10 -13.34 39.34 -0.26
CA GLU A 10 -12.92 38.05 -0.79
C GLU A 10 -11.72 37.52 0.01
N LYS A 11 -11.94 36.46 0.76
CA LYS A 11 -10.86 35.68 1.35
C LYS A 11 -10.08 34.98 0.23
N LYS A 12 -8.96 35.54 -0.17
CA LYS A 12 -7.93 34.83 -0.93
C LYS A 12 -7.40 33.69 -0.07
N THR A 13 -7.83 32.48 -0.36
CA THR A 13 -7.18 31.27 0.11
C THR A 13 -5.82 31.18 -0.59
N THR A 14 -4.76 31.54 0.11
CA THR A 14 -3.39 31.35 -0.37
C THR A 14 -3.10 29.85 -0.31
N GLU A 15 -3.11 29.18 -1.45
CA GLU A 15 -2.55 27.83 -1.55
C GLU A 15 -1.05 27.92 -1.22
N PHE A 16 -0.68 27.33 -0.09
CA PHE A 16 0.70 27.26 0.34
C PHE A 16 1.37 26.14 -0.48
N SER A 17 1.94 26.52 -1.61
CA SER A 17 2.74 25.61 -2.43
C SER A 17 4.08 25.34 -1.72
N VAL A 18 4.23 24.16 -1.16
CA VAL A 18 5.50 23.72 -0.56
C VAL A 18 6.57 23.63 -1.66
N PRO A 19 7.75 24.23 -1.50
CA PRO A 19 8.83 24.13 -2.48
C PRO A 19 9.21 22.68 -2.76
N LYS A 20 9.44 22.33 -4.03
CA LYS A 20 9.78 20.96 -4.47
C LYS A 20 10.97 20.33 -3.69
N SER A 21 11.92 21.16 -3.25
CA SER A 21 13.06 20.71 -2.44
C SER A 21 12.67 20.25 -1.04
N ILE A 22 11.70 20.93 -0.40
CA ILE A 22 11.18 20.57 0.93
C ILE A 22 10.28 19.32 0.82
N ALA A 23 9.46 19.24 -0.22
CA ALA A 23 8.63 18.06 -0.50
C ALA A 23 9.49 16.81 -0.77
N CYS A 24 10.62 16.95 -1.47
CA CYS A 24 11.56 15.87 -1.71
C CYS A 24 12.22 15.38 -0.40
N ALA A 25 12.65 16.30 0.48
CA ALA A 25 13.26 15.95 1.77
C ALA A 25 12.25 15.27 2.72
N MET A 26 11.00 15.72 2.76
CA MET A 26 9.95 15.09 3.56
C MET A 26 9.54 13.73 2.99
N SER A 27 9.53 13.56 1.68
CA SER A 27 9.23 12.29 1.02
C SER A 27 10.31 11.24 1.30
N SER A 28 11.59 11.61 1.32
CA SER A 28 12.67 10.68 1.67
C SER A 28 12.65 10.25 3.13
N SER A 29 12.18 11.10 4.04
CA SER A 29 12.11 10.76 5.47
C SER A 29 10.99 9.76 5.82
N LEU A 30 9.99 9.59 4.95
CA LEU A 30 8.84 8.69 5.14
C LEU A 30 8.90 7.43 4.26
N LEU A 31 9.92 7.30 3.41
CA LEU A 31 10.24 6.03 2.76
C LEU A 31 10.94 5.14 3.77
N GLU A 32 10.29 4.08 4.19
CA GLU A 32 10.87 3.14 5.14
C GLU A 32 11.74 2.10 4.43
N THR A 33 12.91 1.81 5.01
CA THR A 33 13.70 0.62 4.66
C THR A 33 13.39 -0.47 5.67
N ILE A 34 12.93 -1.61 5.19
CA ILE A 34 12.52 -2.74 6.03
C ILE A 34 13.37 -3.94 5.71
N ASP A 35 14.09 -4.43 6.72
CA ASP A 35 14.83 -5.69 6.66
C ASP A 35 13.92 -6.79 7.24
N LEU A 36 13.51 -7.71 6.37
CA LEU A 36 12.65 -8.81 6.77
C LEU A 36 13.49 -9.98 7.29
N ALA A 37 13.17 -10.44 8.50
CA ALA A 37 13.83 -11.60 9.10
C ALA A 37 13.76 -12.80 8.14
N HIS A 38 14.85 -13.57 8.08
CA HIS A 38 15.00 -14.75 7.22
C HIS A 38 15.06 -14.48 5.70
N LEU A 39 15.13 -13.21 5.27
CA LEU A 39 15.45 -12.85 3.89
C LEU A 39 16.89 -12.33 3.80
N PRO A 40 17.52 -12.41 2.61
CA PRO A 40 18.89 -11.94 2.43
C PRO A 40 19.00 -10.43 2.74
N PRO A 41 20.00 -9.99 3.52
CA PRO A 41 20.24 -8.57 3.77
C PRO A 41 20.53 -7.75 2.49
N SER A 42 20.90 -8.43 1.40
CA SER A 42 21.12 -7.81 0.08
C SER A 42 19.82 -7.44 -0.64
N MET A 43 18.66 -7.76 -0.08
CA MET A 43 17.35 -7.48 -0.68
C MET A 43 16.47 -6.64 0.28
N PRO A 44 16.93 -5.44 0.69
CA PRO A 44 16.09 -4.55 1.49
C PRO A 44 14.79 -4.19 0.76
N VAL A 45 13.75 -3.95 1.53
CA VAL A 45 12.43 -3.58 1.02
C VAL A 45 12.18 -2.11 1.37
N TYR A 46 11.87 -1.32 0.36
CA TYR A 46 11.49 0.08 0.52
C TYR A 46 9.98 0.21 0.44
N VAL A 47 9.38 0.87 1.43
CA VAL A 47 7.92 1.01 1.53
C VAL A 47 7.56 2.48 1.74
N ALA A 48 6.62 2.98 0.95
CA ALA A 48 6.04 4.31 1.11
C ALA A 48 4.52 4.24 0.99
N LEU A 49 3.82 5.00 1.83
CA LEU A 49 2.37 5.12 1.80
C LEU A 49 2.00 6.54 1.36
N TYR A 50 1.15 6.64 0.34
CA TYR A 50 0.66 7.90 -0.22
C TYR A 50 -0.84 8.02 -0.03
N ARG A 51 -1.29 9.24 0.27
CA ARG A 51 -2.70 9.61 0.27
C ARG A 51 -3.00 10.63 -0.82
N ASP A 52 -4.26 10.67 -1.23
CA ASP A 52 -4.77 11.62 -2.21
C ASP A 52 -3.97 11.64 -3.52
N VAL A 53 -3.61 10.45 -4.00
CA VAL A 53 -2.88 10.26 -5.27
C VAL A 53 -3.75 10.72 -6.44
N LYS A 54 -3.22 11.62 -7.26
CA LYS A 54 -3.94 12.24 -8.37
C LYS A 54 -3.64 11.63 -9.72
N ASN A 55 -2.50 10.98 -9.85
CA ASN A 55 -2.01 10.42 -11.11
C ASN A 55 -1.98 8.87 -11.14
N ALA A 56 -2.87 8.21 -10.40
CA ALA A 56 -2.95 6.76 -10.32
C ALA A 56 -3.09 6.10 -11.71
N ALA A 57 -3.90 6.69 -12.60
CA ALA A 57 -4.07 6.20 -13.98
C ALA A 57 -2.75 6.23 -14.77
N SER A 58 -1.94 7.28 -14.61
CA SER A 58 -0.63 7.40 -15.26
C SER A 58 0.35 6.34 -14.73
N LEU A 59 0.43 6.16 -13.40
CA LEU A 59 1.27 5.14 -12.78
C LEU A 59 0.87 3.72 -13.25
N ARG A 60 -0.43 3.45 -13.29
CA ARG A 60 -0.95 2.18 -13.81
C ARG A 60 -0.58 1.96 -15.27
N GLN A 61 -0.63 3.00 -16.10
CA GLN A 61 -0.24 2.91 -17.51
C GLN A 61 1.25 2.57 -17.68
N GLN A 62 2.14 3.10 -16.82
CA GLN A 62 3.55 2.73 -16.82
C GLN A 62 3.76 1.24 -16.55
N LEU A 63 2.99 0.66 -15.60
CA LEU A 63 3.04 -0.78 -15.33
C LEU A 63 2.56 -1.61 -16.53
N ILE A 64 1.45 -1.20 -17.16
CA ILE A 64 0.87 -1.91 -18.30
C ILE A 64 1.81 -1.87 -19.52
N SER A 65 2.48 -0.73 -19.75
CA SER A 65 3.47 -0.59 -20.83
C SER A 65 4.77 -1.38 -20.58
N GLY A 66 4.94 -1.92 -19.37
CA GLY A 66 6.13 -2.69 -19.00
C GLY A 66 7.37 -1.84 -18.83
N ASN A 67 7.22 -0.56 -18.46
CA ASN A 67 8.33 0.34 -18.20
C ASN A 67 9.12 -0.16 -16.98
N ALA A 68 10.41 -0.52 -17.20
CA ALA A 68 11.28 -1.09 -16.16
C ALA A 68 11.54 -0.12 -14.99
N ASP A 69 11.55 1.18 -15.24
CA ASP A 69 11.76 2.18 -14.19
C ASP A 69 10.60 2.19 -13.18
N PHE A 70 9.42 1.76 -13.61
CA PHE A 70 8.21 1.66 -12.80
C PHE A 70 7.95 0.24 -12.27
N GLU A 71 8.93 -0.63 -12.22
CA GLU A 71 8.80 -1.94 -11.57
C GLU A 71 8.68 -1.80 -10.05
N TYR A 72 7.49 -1.43 -9.59
CA TYR A 72 7.05 -1.37 -8.20
C TYR A 72 5.84 -2.29 -7.98
N ALA A 73 5.62 -2.70 -6.75
CA ALA A 73 4.31 -3.20 -6.36
C ALA A 73 3.47 -1.99 -5.91
N PHE A 74 2.55 -1.57 -6.77
CA PHE A 74 1.57 -0.53 -6.48
C PHE A 74 0.28 -1.18 -5.99
N ILE A 75 -0.02 -1.02 -4.70
CA ILE A 75 -1.15 -1.64 -4.02
C ILE A 75 -2.18 -0.56 -3.66
N ASP A 76 -3.46 -0.82 -3.92
CA ASP A 76 -4.54 0.00 -3.38
C ASP A 76 -4.53 -0.12 -1.85
N ALA A 77 -4.16 0.96 -1.15
CA ALA A 77 -4.00 0.94 0.29
C ALA A 77 -5.31 0.66 1.04
N SER A 78 -6.46 0.92 0.41
CA SER A 78 -7.76 0.54 0.98
C SER A 78 -7.94 -0.99 1.15
N MET A 79 -7.11 -1.78 0.48
CA MET A 79 -7.09 -3.24 0.58
C MET A 79 -6.04 -3.78 1.55
N VAL A 80 -5.33 -2.91 2.27
CA VAL A 80 -4.28 -3.26 3.22
C VAL A 80 -4.82 -3.09 4.64
N LEU A 81 -4.90 -4.19 5.40
CA LEU A 81 -5.48 -4.19 6.75
C LEU A 81 -4.51 -3.65 7.80
N SER A 82 -3.22 -4.02 7.69
CA SER A 82 -2.17 -3.70 8.66
C SER A 82 -0.78 -3.81 8.03
N ARG A 83 0.23 -3.35 8.75
CA ARG A 83 1.63 -3.56 8.37
C ARG A 83 1.96 -5.05 8.24
N ALA A 84 1.50 -5.86 9.19
CA ALA A 84 1.71 -7.32 9.17
C ALA A 84 1.11 -7.95 7.93
N HIS A 85 -0.09 -7.51 7.51
CA HIS A 85 -0.72 -7.96 6.26
C HIS A 85 0.17 -7.65 5.05
N ALA A 86 0.63 -6.41 4.91
CA ALA A 86 1.49 -6.01 3.80
C ALA A 86 2.82 -6.78 3.79
N LEU A 87 3.51 -6.81 4.93
CA LEU A 87 4.83 -7.43 5.04
C LEU A 87 4.80 -8.96 4.87
N SER A 88 3.69 -9.61 5.23
CA SER A 88 3.49 -11.05 4.97
C SER A 88 3.39 -11.34 3.46
N ALA A 89 2.70 -10.50 2.70
CA ALA A 89 2.66 -10.63 1.24
C ALA A 89 4.03 -10.39 0.60
N VAL A 90 4.78 -9.40 1.10
CA VAL A 90 6.16 -9.11 0.66
C VAL A 90 7.07 -10.28 0.97
N PHE A 91 7.06 -10.76 2.21
CA PHE A 91 7.89 -11.90 2.63
C PHE A 91 7.66 -13.11 1.74
N ARG A 92 6.40 -13.45 1.49
CA ARG A 92 6.05 -14.56 0.61
C ARG A 92 6.60 -14.38 -0.80
N ALA A 93 6.40 -13.20 -1.40
CA ALA A 93 6.85 -12.93 -2.76
C ALA A 93 8.38 -12.98 -2.90
N VAL A 94 9.11 -12.38 -1.94
CA VAL A 94 10.57 -12.40 -1.95
C VAL A 94 11.09 -13.83 -1.73
N ASN A 95 10.49 -14.57 -0.78
CA ASN A 95 10.86 -15.97 -0.56
C ASN A 95 10.60 -16.86 -1.80
N ASP A 96 9.49 -16.63 -2.51
CA ASP A 96 9.20 -17.34 -3.76
C ASP A 96 10.17 -16.93 -4.87
N SER A 97 10.60 -15.66 -4.92
CA SER A 97 11.61 -15.18 -5.86
C SER A 97 12.97 -15.86 -5.65
N ILE A 98 13.45 -15.88 -4.40
CA ILE A 98 14.75 -16.48 -4.04
C ILE A 98 14.77 -17.97 -4.37
N ASN A 99 13.65 -18.65 -4.19
CA ASN A 99 13.54 -20.10 -4.43
C ASN A 99 13.11 -20.47 -5.86
N GLY A 100 13.06 -19.49 -6.79
CA GLY A 100 12.68 -19.74 -8.18
C GLY A 100 11.23 -20.19 -8.37
N ARG A 101 10.33 -19.80 -7.45
CA ARG A 101 8.91 -20.22 -7.44
C ARG A 101 7.93 -19.13 -7.86
N LEU A 102 8.42 -18.04 -8.46
CA LEU A 102 7.56 -16.98 -8.95
C LEU A 102 6.50 -17.53 -9.92
N LYS A 103 5.25 -17.13 -9.72
CA LYS A 103 4.13 -17.38 -10.64
C LYS A 103 3.84 -16.20 -11.54
N SER A 104 4.32 -15.03 -11.16
CA SER A 104 4.19 -13.79 -11.92
C SER A 104 5.52 -13.38 -12.55
N ARG A 105 5.53 -12.27 -13.30
CA ARG A 105 6.67 -11.84 -14.11
C ARG A 105 7.93 -11.51 -13.28
N ASN A 106 7.76 -10.87 -12.12
CA ASN A 106 8.84 -10.42 -11.25
C ASN A 106 8.37 -10.36 -9.80
N VAL A 107 9.30 -10.08 -8.86
CA VAL A 107 9.00 -10.03 -7.43
C VAL A 107 7.93 -8.99 -7.07
N HIS A 108 7.90 -7.84 -7.74
CA HIS A 108 6.91 -6.79 -7.47
C HIS A 108 5.50 -7.22 -7.91
N SER A 109 5.38 -7.85 -9.05
CA SER A 109 4.14 -8.49 -9.50
C SER A 109 3.71 -9.61 -8.57
N GLU A 110 4.67 -10.39 -8.05
CA GLU A 110 4.41 -11.46 -7.09
C GLU A 110 3.92 -10.92 -5.75
N ILE A 111 4.38 -9.72 -5.32
CA ILE A 111 3.84 -9.06 -4.13
C ILE A 111 2.34 -8.80 -4.31
N VAL A 112 1.93 -8.15 -5.41
CA VAL A 112 0.49 -7.90 -5.70
C VAL A 112 -0.31 -9.21 -5.71
N PHE A 113 0.24 -10.23 -6.35
CA PHE A 113 -0.37 -11.57 -6.38
C PHE A 113 -0.44 -12.20 -5.00
N SER A 114 0.55 -11.97 -4.13
CA SER A 114 0.63 -12.53 -2.78
C SER A 114 -0.38 -11.96 -1.81
N PHE A 115 -0.91 -10.76 -2.05
CA PHE A 115 -2.04 -10.22 -1.30
C PHE A 115 -3.32 -11.05 -1.49
N SER A 116 -3.47 -11.77 -2.60
CA SER A 116 -4.69 -12.51 -2.87
C SER A 116 -4.68 -13.90 -2.24
N PRO A 117 -5.80 -14.36 -1.65
CA PRO A 117 -5.96 -15.75 -1.23
C PRO A 117 -6.18 -16.68 -2.43
N ALA A 118 -6.50 -16.16 -3.60
CA ALA A 118 -6.79 -16.94 -4.80
C ALA A 118 -5.57 -17.11 -5.70
N ASN A 119 -5.53 -18.23 -6.45
CA ASN A 119 -4.48 -18.52 -7.43
C ASN A 119 -4.76 -17.91 -8.83
N ASN A 120 -5.43 -16.76 -8.89
CA ASN A 120 -5.74 -16.06 -10.14
C ASN A 120 -5.00 -14.71 -10.16
N ILE A 121 -3.95 -14.62 -10.99
CA ILE A 121 -3.10 -13.42 -11.09
C ILE A 121 -3.92 -12.20 -11.54
N ALA A 122 -4.71 -12.32 -12.61
CA ALA A 122 -5.48 -11.20 -13.13
C ALA A 122 -6.50 -10.67 -12.11
N GLU A 123 -7.15 -11.57 -11.37
CA GLU A 123 -8.08 -11.18 -10.30
C GLU A 123 -7.35 -10.51 -9.13
N SER A 124 -6.15 -10.97 -8.80
CA SER A 124 -5.32 -10.37 -7.74
C SER A 124 -4.95 -8.93 -8.09
N PHE A 125 -4.48 -8.68 -9.30
CA PHE A 125 -4.16 -7.33 -9.76
C PHE A 125 -5.40 -6.43 -9.79
N ARG A 126 -6.55 -6.95 -10.19
CA ARG A 126 -7.81 -6.19 -10.21
C ARG A 126 -8.30 -5.82 -8.81
N LYS A 127 -8.04 -6.66 -7.78
CA LYS A 127 -8.52 -6.44 -6.41
C LYS A 127 -7.56 -5.65 -5.54
N PHE A 128 -6.27 -5.91 -5.67
CA PHE A 128 -5.24 -5.37 -4.78
C PHE A 128 -4.31 -4.39 -5.45
N GLY A 129 -4.12 -4.49 -6.77
CA GLY A 129 -3.27 -3.60 -7.53
C GLY A 129 -3.88 -2.22 -7.72
N ILE A 130 -3.05 -1.28 -8.17
CA ILE A 130 -3.48 0.08 -8.51
C ILE A 130 -4.55 0.08 -9.60
N ALA A 131 -5.60 0.85 -9.40
CA ALA A 131 -6.65 1.17 -10.37
C ALA A 131 -6.63 2.67 -10.69
N ASP A 132 -7.29 3.07 -11.78
CA ASP A 132 -7.36 4.50 -12.17
C ASP A 132 -8.04 5.36 -11.10
N SER A 133 -8.88 4.75 -10.26
CA SER A 133 -9.62 5.39 -9.17
C SER A 133 -8.93 5.30 -7.81
N THR A 134 -7.75 4.69 -7.72
CA THR A 134 -7.00 4.54 -6.45
C THR A 134 -6.61 5.91 -5.92
N LYS A 135 -6.98 6.18 -4.67
CA LYS A 135 -6.69 7.44 -3.96
C LYS A 135 -5.53 7.31 -2.98
N ASP A 136 -5.49 6.19 -2.30
CA ASP A 136 -4.46 5.91 -1.30
C ASP A 136 -3.63 4.72 -1.82
N LEU A 137 -2.32 4.89 -1.89
CA LEU A 137 -1.43 3.99 -2.59
C LEU A 137 -0.28 3.53 -1.69
N LEU A 138 -0.17 2.23 -1.47
CA LEU A 138 1.01 1.62 -0.89
C LEU A 138 1.98 1.24 -2.00
N VAL A 139 3.19 1.77 -1.94
CA VAL A 139 4.27 1.52 -2.90
C VAL A 139 5.33 0.67 -2.25
N ILE A 140 5.68 -0.45 -2.89
CA ILE A 140 6.71 -1.36 -2.37
C ILE A 140 7.75 -1.61 -3.47
N LYS A 141 9.02 -1.42 -3.14
CA LYS A 141 10.17 -1.74 -3.99
C LYS A 141 11.09 -2.70 -3.26
N VAL A 142 11.42 -3.81 -3.90
CA VAL A 142 12.46 -4.73 -3.43
C VAL A 142 13.75 -4.41 -4.16
N SER A 143 14.86 -4.28 -3.45
CA SER A 143 16.17 -4.13 -4.06
C SER A 143 16.57 -5.48 -4.65
N THR A 144 16.54 -5.57 -5.96
CA THR A 144 16.96 -6.77 -6.71
C THR A 144 18.34 -6.61 -7.33
N THR A 145 18.85 -5.39 -7.35
CA THR A 145 20.19 -5.02 -7.84
C THR A 145 20.80 -3.94 -6.95
N PRO A 146 22.13 -3.83 -6.86
CA PRO A 146 22.80 -2.85 -5.99
C PRO A 146 22.47 -1.38 -6.30
N GLU A 147 22.02 -1.09 -7.51
CA GLU A 147 21.67 0.27 -7.96
C GLU A 147 20.35 0.76 -7.36
N ILE A 148 19.50 -0.19 -6.88
CA ILE A 148 18.23 0.13 -6.22
C ILE A 148 18.53 0.44 -4.76
N THR A 149 18.74 1.71 -4.47
CA THR A 149 19.01 2.24 -3.13
C THR A 149 17.82 3.02 -2.59
N HIS A 150 17.81 3.29 -1.29
CA HIS A 150 16.82 4.16 -0.66
C HIS A 150 16.71 5.50 -1.38
N ASP A 151 17.85 6.14 -1.66
CA ASP A 151 17.87 7.48 -2.27
C ASP A 151 17.39 7.46 -3.72
N SER A 152 17.75 6.41 -4.50
CA SER A 152 17.28 6.29 -5.88
C SER A 152 15.76 6.07 -5.92
N VAL A 153 15.21 5.27 -5.01
CA VAL A 153 13.76 5.04 -4.90
C VAL A 153 13.04 6.30 -4.42
N ALA A 154 13.57 6.99 -3.39
CA ALA A 154 13.00 8.24 -2.88
C ALA A 154 12.95 9.32 -3.96
N ALA A 155 14.04 9.50 -4.71
CA ALA A 155 14.11 10.47 -5.80
C ALA A 155 13.10 10.14 -6.91
N HIS A 156 13.02 8.87 -7.32
CA HIS A 156 12.08 8.45 -8.35
C HIS A 156 10.62 8.65 -7.92
N LEU A 157 10.26 8.23 -6.71
CA LEU A 157 8.90 8.38 -6.21
C LEU A 157 8.48 9.85 -6.04
N SER A 158 9.38 10.72 -5.56
CA SER A 158 9.11 12.15 -5.40
C SER A 158 8.86 12.87 -6.73
N GLN A 159 9.39 12.35 -7.84
CA GLN A 159 9.18 12.91 -9.17
C GLN A 159 7.91 12.41 -9.86
N HIS A 160 7.49 11.19 -9.54
CA HIS A 160 6.48 10.49 -10.32
C HIS A 160 5.16 10.24 -9.58
N VAL A 161 5.12 10.31 -8.25
CA VAL A 161 3.88 10.12 -7.48
C VAL A 161 3.32 11.46 -7.03
N GLU A 162 2.15 11.82 -7.52
CA GLU A 162 1.43 13.04 -7.15
C GLU A 162 0.46 12.73 -6.01
N GLY A 163 0.96 12.76 -4.77
CA GLY A 163 0.19 12.49 -3.56
C GLY A 163 0.94 12.94 -2.32
N SER A 164 0.28 12.90 -1.17
CA SER A 164 0.87 13.21 0.12
C SER A 164 1.45 11.96 0.75
N VAL A 165 2.77 11.91 0.97
CA VAL A 165 3.40 10.79 1.69
C VAL A 165 3.01 10.86 3.17
N VAL A 166 2.67 9.70 3.76
CA VAL A 166 2.26 9.56 5.15
C VAL A 166 2.99 8.39 5.80
N PRO A 167 3.05 8.31 7.15
CA PRO A 167 3.66 7.19 7.84
C PRO A 167 3.01 5.85 7.44
N PHE A 168 3.83 4.83 7.24
CA PHE A 168 3.37 3.46 7.02
C PHE A 168 3.24 2.76 8.38
N ASP A 169 2.21 3.08 9.15
CA ASP A 169 1.87 2.50 10.45
C ASP A 169 0.43 1.99 10.49
N ASP A 170 0.11 1.21 11.52
CA ASP A 170 -1.20 0.58 11.65
C ASP A 170 -2.30 1.60 11.92
N ASP A 171 -1.99 2.73 12.59
CA ASP A 171 -2.94 3.80 12.84
C ASP A 171 -3.36 4.47 11.53
N THR A 172 -2.40 4.82 10.68
CA THR A 172 -2.66 5.40 9.36
C THR A 172 -3.42 4.41 8.47
N LEU A 173 -2.99 3.14 8.43
CA LEU A 173 -3.64 2.10 7.63
C LEU A 173 -5.09 1.86 8.09
N SER A 174 -5.36 1.86 9.39
CA SER A 174 -6.72 1.66 9.92
C SER A 174 -7.72 2.73 9.45
N ASN A 175 -7.24 3.96 9.21
CA ASN A 175 -8.04 5.07 8.70
C ASN A 175 -8.26 5.00 7.16
N ILE A 176 -7.50 4.16 6.44
CA ILE A 176 -7.56 4.00 4.98
C ILE A 176 -8.30 2.70 4.61
N ALA A 177 -8.09 1.63 5.40
CA ALA A 177 -8.55 0.29 5.08
C ALA A 177 -10.08 0.17 4.94
N ASP A 178 -10.54 -0.36 3.81
CA ASP A 178 -11.94 -0.76 3.63
C ASP A 178 -12.12 -2.23 4.08
N VAL A 179 -12.39 -2.38 5.38
CA VAL A 179 -12.57 -3.69 6.01
C VAL A 179 -13.65 -4.54 5.30
N THR A 180 -14.68 -3.90 4.74
CA THR A 180 -15.76 -4.60 4.02
C THR A 180 -15.25 -5.20 2.73
N LYS A 181 -14.48 -4.43 1.95
CA LYS A 181 -13.82 -4.93 0.72
C LYS A 181 -12.81 -6.03 1.04
N ILE A 182 -12.00 -5.85 2.10
CA ILE A 182 -11.01 -6.85 2.53
C ILE A 182 -11.71 -8.16 2.89
N LYS A 183 -12.74 -8.13 3.76
CA LYS A 183 -13.51 -9.33 4.12
C LYS A 183 -14.09 -10.03 2.89
N LYS A 184 -14.61 -9.26 1.94
CA LYS A 184 -15.15 -9.81 0.69
C LYS A 184 -14.06 -10.45 -0.18
N ALA A 185 -12.89 -9.81 -0.30
CA ALA A 185 -11.77 -10.31 -1.09
C ALA A 185 -11.23 -11.65 -0.54
N TYR A 186 -11.16 -11.76 0.79
CA TYR A 186 -10.72 -12.97 1.49
C TYR A 186 -11.84 -13.98 1.78
N LYS A 187 -13.08 -13.71 1.33
CA LYS A 187 -14.25 -14.57 1.55
C LYS A 187 -14.55 -14.84 3.04
N LEU A 188 -14.28 -13.87 3.89
CA LEU A 188 -14.45 -13.95 5.34
C LEU A 188 -15.84 -13.46 5.81
N GLY A 189 -16.83 -13.42 4.94
CA GLY A 189 -18.19 -12.91 5.22
C GLY A 189 -19.00 -13.69 6.27
N ALA A 190 -18.51 -14.85 6.70
CA ALA A 190 -19.15 -15.69 7.72
C ALA A 190 -18.40 -15.71 9.06
N LEU A 191 -17.36 -14.91 9.25
CA LEU A 191 -16.76 -14.75 10.57
C LEU A 191 -17.80 -14.05 11.44
N LYS A 192 -18.61 -14.88 12.13
CA LYS A 192 -19.44 -14.41 13.23
C LYS A 192 -18.49 -13.78 14.23
N THR A 193 -18.61 -12.46 14.43
CA THR A 193 -18.11 -11.88 15.68
C THR A 193 -18.67 -12.75 16.80
N PRO A 194 -17.83 -13.33 17.68
CA PRO A 194 -18.33 -14.06 18.81
C PRO A 194 -19.35 -13.17 19.53
N PRO A 195 -20.49 -13.73 20.01
CA PRO A 195 -21.46 -12.94 20.76
C PRO A 195 -20.72 -12.26 21.91
N PRO A 196 -21.12 -11.04 22.32
CA PRO A 196 -20.49 -10.34 23.43
C PRO A 196 -20.80 -11.06 24.74
N THR A 197 -20.08 -12.12 25.03
CA THR A 197 -20.26 -12.95 26.23
C THR A 197 -19.21 -12.67 27.31
N GLN A 198 -18.43 -11.59 27.16
CA GLN A 198 -17.61 -11.10 28.26
C GLN A 198 -17.65 -9.57 28.33
N PRO A 199 -17.94 -8.99 29.52
CA PRO A 199 -18.03 -7.53 29.70
C PRO A 199 -16.68 -6.80 29.59
N ASN A 200 -15.59 -7.47 29.20
CA ASN A 200 -14.25 -6.94 29.00
C ASN A 200 -13.66 -7.23 27.61
N GLY A 201 -14.45 -7.63 26.63
CA GLY A 201 -13.99 -7.78 25.24
C GLY A 201 -13.75 -6.41 24.64
N THR A 202 -12.49 -5.99 24.54
CA THR A 202 -12.10 -4.74 23.86
C THR A 202 -12.37 -4.88 22.35
N HIS A 203 -12.66 -3.78 21.67
CA HIS A 203 -12.80 -3.66 20.21
C HIS A 203 -11.61 -4.27 19.43
N ASP A 204 -10.52 -4.57 20.11
CA ASP A 204 -9.25 -5.12 19.64
C ASP A 204 -9.34 -6.60 19.20
N ASP A 205 -10.20 -7.42 19.81
CA ASP A 205 -10.29 -8.86 19.53
C ASP A 205 -10.81 -9.16 18.11
N GLY A 206 -11.77 -8.39 17.61
CA GLY A 206 -12.34 -8.58 16.28
C GLY A 206 -11.36 -8.22 15.15
N THR A 207 -10.55 -7.21 15.36
CA THR A 207 -9.52 -6.77 14.39
C THR A 207 -8.37 -7.76 14.32
N LYS A 208 -7.89 -8.24 15.46
CA LYS A 208 -6.87 -9.29 15.55
C LYS A 208 -7.30 -10.60 14.91
N GLN A 209 -8.55 -11.02 15.14
CA GLN A 209 -9.10 -12.21 14.52
C GLN A 209 -9.18 -12.10 13.00
N LEU A 210 -9.57 -10.93 12.50
CA LEU A 210 -9.58 -10.64 11.06
C LEU A 210 -8.16 -10.70 10.49
N GLU A 211 -7.19 -10.06 11.14
CA GLU A 211 -5.79 -10.07 10.73
C GLU A 211 -5.23 -11.48 10.66
N LEU A 212 -5.41 -12.30 11.71
CA LEU A 212 -4.98 -13.70 11.72
C LEU A 212 -5.60 -14.50 10.57
N SER A 213 -6.89 -14.25 10.26
CA SER A 213 -7.56 -14.92 9.15
C SER A 213 -6.98 -14.52 7.79
N VAL A 214 -6.64 -13.25 7.61
CA VAL A 214 -6.00 -12.72 6.40
C VAL A 214 -4.59 -13.29 6.25
N LEU A 215 -3.78 -13.26 7.32
CA LEU A 215 -2.43 -13.82 7.32
C LEU A 215 -2.43 -15.34 7.04
N GLY A 216 -3.35 -16.08 7.67
CA GLY A 216 -3.56 -17.49 7.41
C GLY A 216 -3.92 -17.78 5.94
N ALA A 217 -4.80 -16.97 5.35
CA ALA A 217 -5.18 -17.13 3.95
C ALA A 217 -3.99 -16.89 2.99
N ILE A 218 -3.12 -15.92 3.30
CA ILE A 218 -1.88 -15.67 2.53
C ILE A 218 -0.94 -16.87 2.68
N ALA A 219 -0.72 -17.34 3.92
CA ALA A 219 0.21 -18.44 4.21
C ALA A 219 -0.22 -19.74 3.51
N LEU A 220 -1.52 -20.07 3.53
CA LEU A 220 -2.08 -21.31 3.01
C LEU A 220 -2.40 -21.26 1.51
N ARG A 221 -2.24 -20.14 0.83
CA ARG A 221 -2.50 -20.05 -0.60
C ARG A 221 -1.68 -21.09 -1.39
N GLY A 222 -2.36 -21.96 -2.12
CA GLY A 222 -1.75 -23.01 -2.94
C GLY A 222 -1.38 -24.26 -2.18
N ALA A 223 -1.72 -24.37 -0.89
CA ALA A 223 -1.63 -25.61 -0.10
C ALA A 223 -2.93 -26.42 -0.14
N THR A 224 -3.99 -25.86 -0.72
CA THR A 224 -5.31 -26.46 -0.91
C THR A 224 -5.67 -26.53 -2.38
#